data_b5fb8e98d89756fe10b6725410652cf4
#
_entry.id   b5fb8e98d89756fe10b6725410652cf4
#
_cell.length_a   1.000
_cell.length_b   1.000
_cell.length_c   1.000
_cell.angle_alpha   90.00
_cell.angle_beta   90.00
_cell.angle_gamma   90.00
#
_symmetry.space_group_name_H-M   'P 1'
#
loop_
_entity.id
_entity.type
_entity.pdbx_description
1 polymer ?
#
loop_
_entity_poly.entity_id
_entity_poly.type
_entity_poly.pdbx_seq_one_letter_code
_entity_poly.pdbx_strand_id
1 'polypeptide(L)'
;MKEDLTRKRRVAIAAVLVLALFALGRFLQHPPSAMDVLSGATKKTQTAELADTYALGMPQDMERREQEAVAALAAGQNTQNGLPDSVLLTVSEQDEAAQTYARKLARELERNGTDCRVQTQSDAMLRAFAKEGKLQLFLIARDQIGRKQTQAYTVQELTREEMEAVR
;
A
#
# COMPACT_ATOMS: atom_id res chain seq x y z
N MET A 1 -53.14 35.16 -0.56
CA MET A 1 -51.70 34.93 -0.33
C MET A 1 -51.34 33.50 0.11
N LYS A 2 -52.21 32.74 0.80
CA LYS A 2 -51.92 31.35 1.22
C LYS A 2 -52.04 30.28 0.12
N GLU A 3 -52.86 30.49 -0.88
CA GLU A 3 -53.05 29.54 -1.99
C GLU A 3 -51.86 29.48 -2.96
N ASP A 4 -51.18 30.58 -3.13
CA ASP A 4 -50.02 30.67 -4.05
C ASP A 4 -48.78 29.91 -3.51
N LEU A 5 -48.66 29.89 -2.18
CA LEU A 5 -47.57 29.17 -1.51
C LEU A 5 -47.75 27.63 -1.60
N THR A 6 -49.00 27.17 -1.49
CA THR A 6 -49.32 25.74 -1.61
C THR A 6 -49.17 25.25 -3.03
N ARG A 7 -49.48 26.08 -4.03
CA ARG A 7 -49.29 25.74 -5.44
C ARG A 7 -47.80 25.65 -5.82
N LYS A 8 -46.98 26.59 -5.34
CA LYS A 8 -45.52 26.55 -5.55
C LYS A 8 -44.87 25.35 -4.88
N ARG A 9 -45.30 24.97 -3.68
CA ARG A 9 -44.82 23.74 -3.00
C ARG A 9 -45.18 22.48 -3.75
N ARG A 10 -46.38 22.34 -4.28
CA ARG A 10 -46.81 21.18 -5.06
C ARG A 10 -46.03 21.04 -6.37
N VAL A 11 -45.73 22.15 -7.05
CA VAL A 11 -44.92 22.19 -8.27
C VAL A 11 -43.49 21.77 -7.96
N ALA A 12 -42.89 22.26 -6.85
CA ALA A 12 -41.53 21.90 -6.46
C ALA A 12 -41.41 20.41 -6.10
N ILE A 13 -42.39 19.84 -5.39
CA ILE A 13 -42.41 18.39 -5.05
C ILE A 13 -42.56 17.55 -6.32
N ALA A 14 -43.42 17.96 -7.27
CA ALA A 14 -43.57 17.24 -8.54
C ALA A 14 -42.28 17.26 -9.36
N ALA A 15 -41.57 18.38 -9.41
CA ALA A 15 -40.30 18.53 -10.11
C ALA A 15 -39.19 17.61 -9.52
N VAL A 16 -39.11 17.52 -8.17
CA VAL A 16 -38.16 16.63 -7.48
C VAL A 16 -38.47 15.17 -7.75
N LEU A 17 -39.77 14.78 -7.75
CA LEU A 17 -40.19 13.41 -8.06
C LEU A 17 -39.86 13.03 -9.51
N VAL A 18 -40.07 13.92 -10.46
CA VAL A 18 -39.72 13.67 -11.87
C VAL A 18 -38.21 13.51 -12.04
N LEU A 19 -37.40 14.35 -11.38
CA LEU A 19 -35.93 14.23 -11.41
C LEU A 19 -35.46 12.89 -10.78
N ALA A 20 -36.07 12.48 -9.67
CA ALA A 20 -35.77 11.22 -9.02
C ALA A 20 -36.11 10.01 -9.89
N LEU A 21 -37.28 10.05 -10.55
CA LEU A 21 -37.69 9.00 -11.50
C LEU A 21 -36.80 8.95 -12.75
N PHE A 22 -36.32 10.10 -13.22
CA PHE A 22 -35.39 10.16 -14.36
C PHE A 22 -34.01 9.59 -13.99
N ALA A 23 -33.52 9.88 -12.78
CA ALA A 23 -32.29 9.31 -12.26
C ALA A 23 -32.40 7.78 -12.06
N LEU A 24 -33.52 7.30 -11.51
CA LEU A 24 -33.80 5.87 -11.37
C LEU A 24 -33.93 5.16 -12.75
N GLY A 25 -34.62 5.81 -13.70
CA GLY A 25 -34.77 5.29 -15.06
C GLY A 25 -33.43 5.14 -15.79
N ARG A 26 -32.50 6.08 -15.61
CA ARG A 26 -31.15 5.97 -16.16
C ARG A 26 -30.33 4.87 -15.51
N PHE A 27 -30.51 4.66 -14.21
CA PHE A 27 -29.84 3.57 -13.47
C PHE A 27 -30.34 2.18 -13.89
N LEU A 28 -31.64 2.07 -14.19
CA LEU A 28 -32.26 0.81 -14.66
C LEU A 28 -32.00 0.52 -16.15
N GLN A 29 -31.80 1.56 -16.98
CA GLN A 29 -31.53 1.38 -18.41
C GLN A 29 -30.05 1.07 -18.70
N HIS A 30 -29.15 1.37 -17.77
CA HIS A 30 -27.73 1.03 -17.87
C HIS A 30 -27.26 0.42 -16.55
N PRO A 31 -27.73 -0.81 -16.19
CA PRO A 31 -27.08 -1.51 -15.11
C PRO A 31 -25.61 -1.69 -15.51
N PRO A 32 -24.64 -1.41 -14.62
CA PRO A 32 -23.25 -1.74 -14.89
C PRO A 32 -23.22 -3.23 -15.23
N SER A 33 -22.80 -3.56 -16.46
CA SER A 33 -22.75 -4.96 -16.86
C SER A 33 -21.79 -5.69 -15.92
N ALA A 34 -22.09 -6.95 -15.61
CA ALA A 34 -21.18 -7.80 -14.84
C ALA A 34 -19.77 -7.82 -15.48
N MET A 35 -19.70 -7.56 -16.79
CA MET A 35 -18.49 -7.40 -17.56
C MET A 35 -17.72 -6.13 -17.19
N ASP A 36 -18.40 -5.00 -16.91
CA ASP A 36 -17.75 -3.76 -16.48
C ASP A 36 -17.21 -3.85 -15.04
N VAL A 37 -17.89 -4.60 -14.19
CA VAL A 37 -17.42 -4.91 -12.84
C VAL A 37 -16.22 -5.85 -12.89
N LEU A 38 -16.27 -6.88 -13.74
CA LEU A 38 -15.16 -7.81 -13.96
C LEU A 38 -13.98 -7.15 -14.70
N SER A 39 -14.24 -6.28 -15.69
CA SER A 39 -13.16 -5.54 -16.36
C SER A 39 -12.55 -4.45 -15.47
N GLY A 40 -13.31 -3.89 -14.54
CA GLY A 40 -12.78 -3.03 -13.47
C GLY A 40 -11.91 -3.80 -12.47
N ALA A 41 -12.28 -5.05 -12.16
CA ALA A 41 -11.48 -5.94 -11.33
C ALA A 41 -10.25 -6.48 -12.11
N THR A 42 -10.43 -6.82 -13.40
CA THR A 42 -9.32 -7.27 -14.26
C THR A 42 -8.38 -6.14 -14.68
N LYS A 43 -8.82 -4.87 -14.73
CA LYS A 43 -7.88 -3.74 -14.88
C LYS A 43 -6.97 -3.53 -13.68
N LYS A 44 -7.35 -4.02 -12.50
CA LYS A 44 -6.43 -4.09 -11.34
C LYS A 44 -5.50 -5.31 -11.38
N THR A 45 -5.80 -6.30 -12.22
CA THR A 45 -4.92 -7.45 -12.49
C THR A 45 -4.10 -7.28 -13.77
N GLN A 46 -4.20 -6.10 -14.45
CA GLN A 46 -3.26 -5.76 -15.50
C GLN A 46 -1.91 -5.53 -14.84
N THR A 47 -1.08 -6.58 -15.02
CA THR A 47 0.37 -6.50 -14.96
C THR A 47 0.79 -5.40 -13.98
N ALA A 48 0.97 -5.79 -12.71
CA ALA A 48 1.97 -5.11 -11.93
C ALA A 48 3.23 -5.18 -12.82
N GLU A 49 3.49 -4.15 -13.63
CA GLU A 49 4.83 -3.90 -14.12
C GLU A 49 5.65 -4.01 -12.87
N LEU A 50 6.46 -5.06 -12.83
CA LEU A 50 7.29 -5.34 -11.66
C LEU A 50 8.05 -4.07 -11.41
N ALA A 51 7.83 -3.47 -10.27
CA ALA A 51 8.46 -2.20 -9.94
C ALA A 51 9.97 -2.37 -10.10
N ASP A 52 10.61 -1.44 -10.80
CA ASP A 52 12.06 -1.47 -11.02
C ASP A 52 12.81 -1.16 -9.71
N THR A 53 12.15 -0.43 -8.81
CA THR A 53 12.72 0.00 -7.53
C THR A 53 11.72 -0.15 -6.39
N TYR A 54 12.25 -0.51 -5.23
CA TYR A 54 11.51 -0.68 -3.99
C TYR A 54 12.03 0.27 -2.92
N ALA A 55 11.17 0.65 -2.00
CA ALA A 55 11.49 1.44 -0.82
C ALA A 55 11.47 0.53 0.40
N LEU A 56 12.64 0.34 1.03
CA LEU A 56 12.77 -0.24 2.36
C LEU A 56 12.74 0.90 3.38
N GLY A 57 11.67 0.95 4.16
CA GLY A 57 11.50 1.95 5.22
C GLY A 57 11.95 1.42 6.57
N MET A 58 12.83 2.17 7.24
CA MET A 58 13.35 1.92 8.58
C MET A 58 12.96 3.08 9.48
N PRO A 59 12.41 2.87 10.69
CA PRO A 59 12.03 3.96 11.60
C PRO A 59 13.20 4.89 11.91
N GLN A 60 12.94 6.18 12.03
CA GLN A 60 14.00 7.15 12.39
C GLN A 60 14.44 7.03 13.84
N ASP A 61 13.64 6.43 14.72
CA ASP A 61 13.96 6.14 16.12
C ASP A 61 14.77 4.85 16.30
N MET A 62 14.93 4.03 15.24
CA MET A 62 15.88 2.91 15.22
C MET A 62 17.31 3.46 15.32
N GLU A 63 18.17 2.78 16.09
CA GLU A 63 19.56 3.20 16.20
C GLU A 63 20.24 3.26 14.82
N ARG A 64 21.02 4.31 14.59
CA ARG A 64 21.69 4.50 13.29
C ARG A 64 22.53 3.29 12.87
N ARG A 65 23.19 2.65 13.84
CA ARG A 65 23.97 1.43 13.58
C ARG A 65 23.12 0.28 13.12
N GLU A 66 21.93 0.13 13.69
CA GLU A 66 20.96 -0.89 13.27
C GLU A 66 20.41 -0.60 11.87
N GLN A 67 20.09 0.67 11.59
CA GLN A 67 19.65 1.08 10.24
C GLN A 67 20.72 0.77 9.19
N GLU A 68 21.99 1.10 9.45
CA GLU A 68 23.10 0.84 8.54
C GLU A 68 23.32 -0.68 8.34
N ALA A 69 23.18 -1.47 9.41
CA ALA A 69 23.33 -2.93 9.34
C ALA A 69 22.18 -3.60 8.54
N VAL A 70 20.93 -3.20 8.81
CA VAL A 70 19.76 -3.69 8.05
C VAL A 70 19.87 -3.29 6.58
N ALA A 71 20.27 -2.05 6.31
CA ALA A 71 20.47 -1.52 4.98
C ALA A 71 21.55 -2.31 4.20
N ALA A 72 22.67 -2.62 4.85
CA ALA A 72 23.74 -3.40 4.27
C ALA A 72 23.29 -4.82 3.90
N LEU A 73 22.56 -5.50 4.81
CA LEU A 73 21.99 -6.83 4.52
C LEU A 73 20.97 -6.79 3.38
N ALA A 74 20.13 -5.76 3.36
CA ALA A 74 19.16 -5.57 2.30
C ALA A 74 19.80 -5.36 0.92
N ALA A 75 21.00 -4.77 0.89
CA ALA A 75 21.80 -4.64 -0.33
C ALA A 75 22.67 -5.88 -0.64
N GLY A 76 22.47 -7.00 0.06
CA GLY A 76 23.24 -8.24 -0.13
C GLY A 76 24.67 -8.20 0.42
N GLN A 77 24.98 -7.22 1.28
CA GLN A 77 26.28 -7.10 1.92
C GLN A 77 26.31 -7.92 3.22
N ASN A 78 27.42 -8.56 3.50
CA ASN A 78 27.56 -9.34 4.73
C ASN A 78 27.87 -8.40 5.91
N THR A 79 27.00 -8.42 6.93
CA THR A 79 27.22 -7.69 8.20
C THR A 79 26.80 -8.59 9.35
N GLN A 80 27.63 -8.63 10.40
CA GLN A 80 27.39 -9.50 11.56
C GLN A 80 27.16 -8.70 12.86
N ASN A 81 27.28 -7.39 12.82
CA ASN A 81 27.23 -6.56 14.02
C ASN A 81 26.24 -5.40 13.87
N GLY A 82 25.53 -5.10 14.93
CA GLY A 82 24.67 -3.92 15.02
C GLY A 82 23.26 -4.12 14.46
N LEU A 83 22.82 -5.36 14.35
CA LEU A 83 21.44 -5.68 14.00
C LEU A 83 20.52 -5.58 15.22
N PRO A 84 19.24 -5.25 15.04
CA PRO A 84 18.25 -5.27 16.12
C PRO A 84 17.96 -6.71 16.59
N ASP A 85 17.59 -6.88 17.87
CA ASP A 85 17.25 -8.18 18.43
C ASP A 85 16.03 -8.81 17.76
N SER A 86 15.03 -7.99 17.44
CA SER A 86 13.81 -8.42 16.79
C SER A 86 13.23 -7.37 15.86
N VAL A 87 12.59 -7.79 14.77
CA VAL A 87 11.99 -6.88 13.80
C VAL A 87 10.79 -7.50 13.09
N LEU A 88 9.77 -6.68 12.82
CA LEU A 88 8.62 -7.04 12.00
C LEU A 88 8.74 -6.35 10.63
N LEU A 89 8.93 -7.14 9.58
CA LEU A 89 8.98 -6.69 8.20
C LEU A 89 7.61 -6.81 7.55
N THR A 90 7.01 -5.68 7.21
CA THR A 90 5.67 -5.63 6.58
C THR A 90 5.80 -5.39 5.07
N VAL A 91 5.09 -6.19 4.28
CA VAL A 91 5.11 -6.11 2.82
C VAL A 91 3.70 -6.16 2.24
N SER A 92 3.56 -5.76 0.97
CA SER A 92 2.29 -5.87 0.26
C SER A 92 1.87 -7.32 0.06
N GLU A 93 0.57 -7.62 0.32
CA GLU A 93 -0.01 -8.93 0.00
C GLU A 93 -0.21 -9.14 -1.51
N GLN A 94 -0.15 -8.08 -2.31
CA GLN A 94 -0.36 -8.12 -3.77
C GLN A 94 0.95 -8.18 -4.56
N ASP A 95 2.10 -8.03 -3.89
CA ASP A 95 3.42 -7.99 -4.51
C ASP A 95 4.24 -9.25 -4.16
N GLU A 96 4.21 -10.25 -5.04
CA GLU A 96 4.93 -11.51 -4.86
C GLU A 96 6.46 -11.33 -4.86
N ALA A 97 6.97 -10.35 -5.61
CA ALA A 97 8.40 -10.08 -5.67
C ALA A 97 8.89 -9.52 -4.32
N ALA A 98 8.15 -8.53 -3.77
CA ALA A 98 8.43 -7.99 -2.45
C ALA A 98 8.34 -9.07 -1.36
N GLN A 99 7.32 -9.95 -1.40
CA GLN A 99 7.19 -11.05 -0.44
C GLN A 99 8.33 -12.06 -0.53
N THR A 100 8.75 -12.41 -1.74
CA THR A 100 9.85 -13.34 -1.96
C THR A 100 11.16 -12.77 -1.40
N TYR A 101 11.42 -11.50 -1.71
CA TYR A 101 12.58 -10.80 -1.18
C TYR A 101 12.53 -10.67 0.35
N ALA A 102 11.38 -10.28 0.91
CA ALA A 102 11.21 -10.15 2.36
C ALA A 102 11.52 -11.45 3.11
N ARG A 103 11.10 -12.59 2.56
CA ARG A 103 11.43 -13.92 3.13
C ARG A 103 12.92 -14.23 3.06
N LYS A 104 13.61 -13.81 2.00
CA LYS A 104 15.07 -13.97 1.89
C LYS A 104 15.77 -13.06 2.92
N LEU A 105 15.39 -11.78 2.97
CA LEU A 105 15.96 -10.83 3.92
C LEU A 105 15.73 -11.28 5.37
N ALA A 106 14.53 -11.79 5.69
CA ALA A 106 14.22 -12.31 7.01
C ALA A 106 15.15 -13.48 7.39
N ARG A 107 15.41 -14.41 6.47
CA ARG A 107 16.36 -15.53 6.70
C ARG A 107 17.79 -15.02 6.92
N GLU A 108 18.22 -13.98 6.20
CA GLU A 108 19.55 -13.40 6.42
C GLU A 108 19.63 -12.68 7.77
N LEU A 109 18.58 -11.96 8.17
CA LEU A 109 18.48 -11.37 9.50
C LEU A 109 18.52 -12.44 10.59
N GLU A 110 17.74 -13.53 10.46
CA GLU A 110 17.72 -14.65 11.40
C GLU A 110 19.09 -15.36 11.50
N ARG A 111 19.78 -15.56 10.38
CA ARG A 111 21.15 -16.13 10.37
C ARG A 111 22.15 -15.28 11.13
N ASN A 112 21.91 -13.97 11.18
CA ASN A 112 22.74 -13.01 11.90
C ASN A 112 22.23 -12.69 13.31
N GLY A 113 21.23 -13.45 13.82
CA GLY A 113 20.78 -13.40 15.20
C GLY A 113 19.57 -12.49 15.50
N THR A 114 18.93 -11.93 14.48
CA THR A 114 17.70 -11.12 14.61
C THR A 114 16.45 -11.99 14.50
N ASP A 115 15.51 -11.91 15.45
CA ASP A 115 14.17 -12.53 15.29
C ASP A 115 13.37 -11.69 14.28
N CYS A 116 13.28 -12.14 13.03
CA CYS A 116 12.59 -11.42 11.96
C CYS A 116 11.29 -12.15 11.59
N ARG A 117 10.18 -11.41 11.67
CA ARG A 117 8.87 -11.88 11.22
C ARG A 117 8.41 -11.11 9.99
N VAL A 118 7.91 -11.83 8.99
CA VAL A 118 7.33 -11.22 7.79
C VAL A 118 5.81 -11.21 7.93
N GLN A 119 5.21 -10.04 7.76
CA GLN A 119 3.76 -9.83 7.75
C GLN A 119 3.34 -9.23 6.41
N THR A 120 2.21 -9.71 5.87
CA THR A 120 1.60 -9.13 4.69
C THR A 120 0.43 -8.23 5.07
N GLN A 121 0.26 -7.13 4.32
CA GLN A 121 -0.84 -6.18 4.47
C GLN A 121 -1.30 -5.71 3.09
N SER A 122 -2.56 -5.26 2.99
CA SER A 122 -2.99 -4.58 1.77
C SER A 122 -2.22 -3.27 1.57
N ASP A 123 -2.01 -2.85 0.32
CA ASP A 123 -1.30 -1.62 -0.02
C ASP A 123 -1.86 -0.39 0.69
N ALA A 124 -3.20 -0.33 0.82
CA ALA A 124 -3.86 0.77 1.50
C ALA A 124 -3.50 0.84 2.99
N MET A 125 -3.50 -0.32 3.67
CA MET A 125 -3.14 -0.43 5.09
C MET A 125 -1.65 -0.16 5.30
N LEU A 126 -0.80 -0.70 4.44
CA LEU A 126 0.64 -0.48 4.51
C LEU A 126 0.98 1.01 4.40
N ARG A 127 0.39 1.73 3.42
CA ARG A 127 0.56 3.18 3.28
C ARG A 127 0.00 3.97 4.46
N ALA A 128 -1.15 3.56 5.01
CA ALA A 128 -1.74 4.21 6.17
C ALA A 128 -0.85 4.07 7.40
N PHE A 129 -0.36 2.86 7.69
CA PHE A 129 0.52 2.60 8.82
C PHE A 129 1.90 3.26 8.66
N ALA A 130 2.45 3.29 7.45
CA ALA A 130 3.67 4.03 7.15
C ALA A 130 3.49 5.53 7.45
N LYS A 131 2.38 6.13 7.01
CA LYS A 131 2.07 7.55 7.29
C LYS A 131 1.98 7.85 8.79
N GLU A 132 1.46 6.90 9.58
CA GLU A 132 1.32 7.02 11.03
C GLU A 132 2.58 6.64 11.81
N GLY A 133 3.65 6.19 11.14
CA GLY A 133 4.89 5.78 11.81
C GLY A 133 4.76 4.49 12.61
N LYS A 134 3.80 3.62 12.27
CA LYS A 134 3.47 2.40 13.05
C LYS A 134 4.17 1.13 12.58
N LEU A 135 4.97 1.19 11.53
CA LEU A 135 5.69 0.03 11.00
C LEU A 135 7.11 -0.01 11.56
N GLN A 136 7.61 -1.20 11.89
CA GLN A 136 9.02 -1.37 12.25
C GLN A 136 9.91 -1.38 11.02
N LEU A 137 9.67 -2.31 10.09
CA LEU A 137 10.24 -2.26 8.75
C LEU A 137 9.12 -2.43 7.73
N PHE A 138 9.27 -1.85 6.57
CA PHE A 138 8.36 -2.15 5.47
C PHE A 138 9.08 -2.14 4.12
N LEU A 139 8.57 -2.92 3.19
CA LEU A 139 9.01 -2.94 1.81
C LEU A 139 7.80 -2.73 0.89
N ILE A 140 7.89 -1.74 0.02
CA ILE A 140 6.84 -1.40 -0.94
C ILE A 140 7.46 -0.88 -2.24
N ALA A 141 6.80 -1.09 -3.37
CA ALA A 141 7.20 -0.50 -4.63
C ALA A 141 7.32 1.03 -4.52
N ARG A 142 8.41 1.61 -5.04
CA ARG A 142 8.76 3.02 -4.82
C ARG A 142 7.72 4.00 -5.35
N ASP A 143 7.05 3.66 -6.43
CA ASP A 143 5.97 4.43 -7.05
C ASP A 143 4.68 4.45 -6.23
N GLN A 144 4.49 3.47 -5.34
CA GLN A 144 3.30 3.34 -4.51
C GLN A 144 3.37 4.14 -3.20
N ILE A 145 4.53 4.68 -2.84
CA ILE A 145 4.71 5.42 -1.60
C ILE A 145 5.34 6.80 -1.82
N GLY A 146 4.69 7.84 -1.33
CA GLY A 146 5.16 9.22 -1.44
C GLY A 146 5.92 9.70 -0.20
N ARG A 147 6.59 10.85 -0.33
CA ARG A 147 7.38 11.45 0.76
C ARG A 147 6.57 11.70 2.04
N LYS A 148 5.29 12.01 1.93
CA LYS A 148 4.42 12.26 3.10
C LYS A 148 4.18 11.01 3.94
N GLN A 149 4.23 9.83 3.33
CA GLN A 149 4.06 8.55 4.04
C GLN A 149 5.36 8.07 4.68
N THR A 150 6.50 8.60 4.27
CA THR A 150 7.82 8.14 4.73
C THR A 150 8.51 9.15 5.65
N GLN A 151 7.82 10.18 6.14
CA GLN A 151 8.43 11.21 6.99
C GLN A 151 9.02 10.69 8.30
N ALA A 152 8.45 9.62 8.85
CA ALA A 152 8.92 8.98 10.09
C ALA A 152 10.02 7.92 9.84
N TYR A 153 10.47 7.75 8.59
CA TYR A 153 11.37 6.68 8.19
C TYR A 153 12.60 7.18 7.46
N THR A 154 13.70 6.50 7.67
CA THR A 154 14.83 6.49 6.73
C THR A 154 14.48 5.50 5.61
N VAL A 155 14.53 5.93 4.37
CA VAL A 155 14.17 5.11 3.21
C VAL A 155 15.41 4.78 2.42
N GLN A 156 15.66 3.50 2.24
CA GLN A 156 16.64 2.98 1.29
C GLN A 156 15.92 2.54 0.02
N GLU A 157 16.38 2.98 -1.12
CA GLU A 157 15.92 2.48 -2.42
C GLU A 157 16.71 1.22 -2.77
N LEU A 158 15.99 0.18 -3.16
CA LEU A 158 16.54 -1.10 -3.60
C LEU A 158 16.12 -1.34 -5.04
N THR A 159 17.07 -1.63 -5.87
CA THR A 159 16.79 -2.08 -7.23
C THR A 159 16.38 -3.55 -7.22
N ARG A 160 15.69 -3.96 -8.27
CA ARG A 160 15.32 -5.36 -8.42
C ARG A 160 16.55 -6.29 -8.47
N GLU A 161 17.64 -5.83 -9.10
CA GLU A 161 18.91 -6.58 -9.16
C GLU A 161 19.51 -6.81 -7.77
N GLU A 162 19.48 -5.78 -6.90
CA GLU A 162 19.92 -5.89 -5.50
C GLU A 162 19.03 -6.87 -4.72
N MET A 163 17.70 -6.85 -4.93
CA MET A 163 16.78 -7.78 -4.30
C MET A 163 16.99 -9.24 -4.75
N GLU A 164 17.42 -9.46 -5.97
CA GLU A 164 17.76 -10.79 -6.50
C GLU A 164 19.12 -11.28 -5.96
N ALA A 165 20.03 -10.39 -5.63
CA ALA A 165 21.37 -10.70 -5.10
C ALA A 165 21.37 -11.21 -3.65
N VAL A 166 20.33 -10.90 -2.87
CA VAL A 166 20.16 -11.45 -1.51
C VAL A 166 19.88 -12.94 -1.59
N ARG A 167 20.70 -13.77 -0.92
CA ARG A 167 20.76 -15.24 -1.04
C ARG A 167 19.81 -15.95 -0.07
#